data_0f16a98ba5a3d54b4ece77b129d1689a
#
_entry.id   0f16a98ba5a3d54b4ece77b129d1689a
#
_cell.length_a   1.000
_cell.length_b   1.000
_cell.length_c   1.000
_cell.angle_alpha   90.00
_cell.angle_beta   90.00
_cell.angle_gamma   90.00
#
_symmetry.space_group_name_H-M   'P 1'
#
loop_
_entity.id
_entity.type
_entity.pdbx_description
1 polymer ?
#
loop_
_entity_poly.entity_id
_entity_poly.type
_entity_poly.pdbx_seq_one_letter_code
_entity_poly.pdbx_strand_id
1 'polypeptide(L)'
;MAQQKNKKRTADNEARAYTKSIRVSPQKLNLVAGLIRGLKADEALIQLSFCKKRIAKIVKDTLNSAIANAENNHDLDVDNLVIDRVNVGKGMVMKRFRARARGRGARIFKPFSNLEIIVKELEA
;
A
#
# COMPACT_ATOMS: atom_id res chain seq x y z
N MET A 1 -34.60 -1.33 14.42
CA MET A 1 -33.48 -2.28 14.25
C MET A 1 -32.18 -1.56 14.48
N ALA A 2 -31.36 -2.06 15.38
CA ALA A 2 -30.02 -1.51 15.58
C ALA A 2 -29.17 -1.80 14.34
N GLN A 3 -28.65 -0.76 13.72
CA GLN A 3 -27.67 -0.94 12.66
C GLN A 3 -26.45 -1.64 13.25
N GLN A 4 -26.07 -2.77 12.67
CA GLN A 4 -24.82 -3.42 13.02
C GLN A 4 -23.68 -2.44 12.69
N LYS A 5 -22.97 -1.99 13.74
CA LYS A 5 -21.75 -1.21 13.53
C LYS A 5 -20.75 -2.09 12.81
N ASN A 6 -20.28 -1.64 11.65
CA ASN A 6 -19.20 -2.31 10.94
C ASN A 6 -18.01 -2.47 11.89
N LYS A 7 -17.53 -3.70 12.04
CA LYS A 7 -16.33 -3.98 12.82
C LYS A 7 -15.17 -3.12 12.26
N LYS A 8 -14.51 -2.38 13.13
CA LYS A 8 -13.28 -1.69 12.74
C LYS A 8 -12.26 -2.72 12.26
N ARG A 9 -11.65 -2.46 11.10
CA ARG A 9 -10.60 -3.34 10.55
C ARG A 9 -9.27 -3.21 11.29
N THR A 10 -9.11 -2.15 12.08
CA THR A 10 -7.88 -1.84 12.79
C THR A 10 -8.15 -1.73 14.29
N ALA A 11 -7.15 -2.08 15.08
CA ALA A 11 -7.19 -1.88 16.53
C ALA A 11 -7.04 -0.39 16.87
N ASP A 12 -7.29 -0.02 18.13
CA ASP A 12 -7.24 1.38 18.56
C ASP A 12 -5.84 2.01 18.45
N ASN A 13 -4.78 1.17 18.52
CA ASN A 13 -3.39 1.62 18.38
C ASN A 13 -2.85 1.48 16.95
N GLU A 14 -3.71 1.24 15.98
CA GLU A 14 -3.35 1.08 14.58
C GLU A 14 -4.02 2.15 13.73
N ALA A 15 -3.35 2.55 12.66
CA ALA A 15 -3.91 3.42 11.63
C ALA A 15 -3.69 2.78 10.25
N ARG A 16 -4.58 3.08 9.35
CA ARG A 16 -4.62 2.46 8.02
C ARG A 16 -4.67 3.51 6.93
N ALA A 17 -3.94 3.28 5.85
CA ALA A 17 -4.11 4.00 4.59
C ALA A 17 -4.28 3.01 3.44
N TYR A 18 -5.05 3.38 2.45
CA TYR A 18 -5.39 2.52 1.32
C TYR A 18 -5.35 3.30 0.01
N THR A 19 -4.65 2.77 -0.98
CA THR A 19 -4.59 3.33 -2.34
C THR A 19 -5.05 2.28 -3.34
N LYS A 20 -6.05 2.65 -4.14
CA LYS A 20 -6.62 1.78 -5.18
C LYS A 20 -6.01 2.06 -6.54
N SER A 21 -6.07 1.06 -7.40
CA SER A 21 -5.82 1.19 -8.84
C SER A 21 -4.45 1.75 -9.19
N ILE A 22 -3.43 1.21 -8.54
CA ILE A 22 -2.04 1.53 -8.86
C ILE A 22 -1.65 0.76 -10.14
N ARG A 23 -1.13 1.45 -11.15
CA ARG A 23 -0.72 0.85 -12.43
C ARG A 23 0.57 0.05 -12.32
N VAL A 24 0.50 -1.07 -11.62
CA VAL A 24 1.63 -1.99 -11.44
C VAL A 24 1.09 -3.38 -11.13
N SER A 25 1.86 -4.43 -11.47
CA SER A 25 1.47 -5.77 -11.08
C SER A 25 1.61 -5.96 -9.56
N PRO A 26 0.74 -6.78 -8.93
CA PRO A 26 0.84 -7.03 -7.49
C PRO A 26 2.20 -7.57 -7.08
N GLN A 27 2.82 -8.41 -7.91
CA GLN A 27 4.15 -8.98 -7.64
C GLN A 27 5.22 -7.90 -7.55
N LYS A 28 5.23 -6.95 -8.49
CA LYS A 28 6.21 -5.85 -8.48
C LYS A 28 5.99 -4.88 -7.33
N LEU A 29 4.72 -4.57 -7.01
CA LEU A 29 4.38 -3.73 -5.88
C LEU A 29 4.78 -4.41 -4.57
N ASN A 30 4.60 -5.72 -4.47
CA ASN A 30 4.98 -6.49 -3.29
C ASN A 30 6.48 -6.49 -3.01
N LEU A 31 7.33 -6.40 -4.05
CA LEU A 31 8.77 -6.25 -3.86
C LEU A 31 9.13 -4.96 -3.11
N VAL A 32 8.48 -3.85 -3.47
CA VAL A 32 8.70 -2.57 -2.77
C VAL A 32 8.09 -2.62 -1.37
N ALA A 33 6.90 -3.20 -1.23
CA ALA A 33 6.26 -3.37 0.07
C ALA A 33 7.11 -4.20 1.04
N GLY A 34 7.81 -5.21 0.53
CA GLY A 34 8.72 -6.04 1.32
C GLY A 34 9.90 -5.29 1.92
N LEU A 35 10.33 -4.19 1.29
CA LEU A 35 11.43 -3.37 1.78
C LEU A 35 11.09 -2.62 3.07
N ILE A 36 9.82 -2.34 3.29
CA ILE A 36 9.37 -1.51 4.42
C ILE A 36 8.64 -2.28 5.52
N ARG A 37 8.31 -3.55 5.29
CA ARG A 37 7.61 -4.36 6.30
C ARG A 37 8.45 -4.50 7.56
N GLY A 38 7.85 -4.21 8.71
CA GLY A 38 8.50 -4.34 10.01
C GLY A 38 9.45 -3.22 10.39
N LEU A 39 9.64 -2.22 9.52
CA LEU A 39 10.48 -1.07 9.81
C LEU A 39 9.72 0.01 10.59
N LYS A 40 10.45 0.85 11.30
CA LYS A 40 9.88 2.10 11.84
C LYS A 40 9.46 3.01 10.70
N ALA A 41 8.43 3.81 10.93
CA ALA A 41 7.89 4.70 9.90
C ALA A 41 8.96 5.64 9.33
N ASP A 42 9.81 6.21 10.18
CA ASP A 42 10.88 7.11 9.74
C ASP A 42 11.91 6.40 8.85
N GLU A 43 12.33 5.21 9.23
CA GLU A 43 13.26 4.39 8.45
C GLU A 43 12.65 3.98 7.12
N ALA A 44 11.37 3.63 7.11
CA ALA A 44 10.65 3.28 5.89
C ALA A 44 10.59 4.45 4.90
N LEU A 45 10.33 5.66 5.39
CA LEU A 45 10.33 6.87 4.55
C LEU A 45 11.70 7.12 3.90
N ILE A 46 12.76 6.93 4.67
CA ILE A 46 14.14 7.07 4.16
C ILE A 46 14.41 6.01 3.09
N GLN A 47 14.07 4.76 3.34
CA GLN A 47 14.22 3.66 2.40
C GLN A 47 13.49 3.92 1.08
N LEU A 48 12.25 4.40 1.14
CA LEU A 48 11.45 4.69 -0.04
C LEU A 48 11.98 5.91 -0.80
N SER A 49 12.54 6.90 -0.11
CA SER A 49 13.14 8.08 -0.74
C SER A 49 14.36 7.74 -1.59
N PHE A 50 15.13 6.72 -1.19
CA PHE A 50 16.31 6.26 -1.91
C PHE A 50 16.04 5.08 -2.85
N CYS A 51 14.82 4.55 -2.87
CA CYS A 51 14.48 3.47 -3.76
C CYS A 51 14.36 3.96 -5.21
N LYS A 52 15.06 3.29 -6.13
CA LYS A 52 15.09 3.67 -7.55
C LYS A 52 13.81 3.29 -8.32
N LYS A 53 12.96 2.47 -7.74
CA LYS A 53 11.72 2.00 -8.39
C LYS A 53 10.68 3.13 -8.42
N ARG A 54 10.05 3.33 -9.59
CA ARG A 54 9.00 4.35 -9.79
C ARG A 54 7.86 4.22 -8.77
N ILE A 55 7.49 3.00 -8.44
CA ILE A 55 6.37 2.69 -7.54
C ILE A 55 6.67 3.12 -6.09
N ALA A 56 7.93 3.26 -5.72
CA ALA A 56 8.31 3.68 -4.37
C ALA A 56 7.69 5.01 -3.97
N LYS A 57 7.50 5.93 -4.91
CA LYS A 57 6.86 7.21 -4.66
C LYS A 57 5.40 7.04 -4.20
N ILE A 58 4.64 6.16 -4.86
CA ILE A 58 3.24 5.89 -4.51
C ILE A 58 3.16 5.21 -3.15
N VAL A 59 4.04 4.28 -2.87
CA VAL A 59 4.13 3.61 -1.57
C VAL A 59 4.47 4.62 -0.47
N LYS A 60 5.40 5.54 -0.74
CA LYS A 60 5.75 6.62 0.18
C LYS A 60 4.56 7.54 0.47
N ASP A 61 3.81 7.93 -0.56
CA ASP A 61 2.63 8.79 -0.39
C ASP A 61 1.55 8.08 0.45
N THR A 62 1.33 6.79 0.22
CA THR A 62 0.41 5.98 1.02
C THR A 62 0.87 5.87 2.48
N LEU A 63 2.17 5.68 2.71
CA LEU A 63 2.73 5.64 4.06
C LEU A 63 2.58 6.99 4.77
N ASN A 64 2.81 8.11 4.08
CA ASN A 64 2.58 9.44 4.64
C ASN A 64 1.11 9.64 5.04
N SER A 65 0.18 9.13 4.24
CA SER A 65 -1.25 9.15 4.57
C SER A 65 -1.56 8.32 5.82
N ALA A 66 -0.93 7.16 5.96
CA ALA A 66 -1.09 6.31 7.16
C ALA A 66 -0.57 7.01 8.41
N ILE A 67 0.58 7.64 8.32
CA ILE A 67 1.18 8.41 9.43
C ILE A 67 0.29 9.60 9.81
N ALA A 68 -0.23 10.33 8.83
CA ALA A 68 -1.14 11.44 9.06
C ALA A 68 -2.45 10.97 9.72
N ASN A 69 -3.00 9.84 9.31
CA ASN A 69 -4.18 9.25 9.92
C ASN A 69 -3.92 8.85 11.37
N ALA A 70 -2.74 8.30 11.65
CA ALA A 70 -2.34 7.93 13.02
C ALA A 70 -2.28 9.15 13.92
N GLU A 71 -1.68 10.23 13.45
CA GLU A 71 -1.53 11.47 14.22
C GLU A 71 -2.87 12.20 14.41
N ASN A 72 -3.62 12.41 13.33
CA ASN A 72 -4.80 13.29 13.34
C ASN A 72 -6.08 12.61 13.80
N ASN A 73 -6.26 11.32 13.47
CA ASN A 73 -7.51 10.61 13.72
C ASN A 73 -7.46 9.69 14.94
N HIS A 74 -6.26 9.25 15.33
CA HIS A 74 -6.07 8.27 16.40
C HIS A 74 -5.20 8.79 17.54
N ASP A 75 -4.67 10.01 17.46
CA ASP A 75 -3.79 10.64 18.46
C ASP A 75 -2.58 9.76 18.84
N LEU A 76 -2.07 9.00 17.89
CA LEU A 76 -0.91 8.14 18.10
C LEU A 76 0.38 8.95 18.04
N ASP A 77 1.39 8.51 18.77
CA ASP A 77 2.73 9.10 18.74
C ASP A 77 3.47 8.68 17.47
N VAL A 78 3.73 9.65 16.60
CA VAL A 78 4.40 9.42 15.31
C VAL A 78 5.80 8.84 15.50
N ASP A 79 6.50 9.21 16.56
CA ASP A 79 7.87 8.72 16.82
C ASP A 79 7.93 7.23 17.16
N ASN A 80 6.82 6.66 17.61
CA ASN A 80 6.71 5.26 18.01
C ASN A 80 5.96 4.40 16.97
N LEU A 81 5.69 4.93 15.79
CA LEU A 81 5.00 4.17 14.75
C LEU A 81 5.93 3.17 14.07
N VAL A 82 5.43 1.95 13.92
CA VAL A 82 6.07 0.86 13.18
C VAL A 82 5.10 0.38 12.11
N ILE A 83 5.61 0.00 10.96
CA ILE A 83 4.80 -0.60 9.91
C ILE A 83 4.52 -2.05 10.31
N ASP A 84 3.28 -2.31 10.71
CA ASP A 84 2.85 -3.64 11.15
C ASP A 84 2.57 -4.55 9.96
N ARG A 85 1.74 -4.07 9.03
CA ARG A 85 1.33 -4.85 7.87
C ARG A 85 1.31 -3.99 6.61
N VAL A 86 1.76 -4.57 5.51
CA VAL A 86 1.60 -4.00 4.18
C VAL A 86 0.95 -5.06 3.31
N ASN A 87 -0.28 -4.82 2.90
CA ASN A 87 -1.05 -5.76 2.10
C ASN A 87 -1.12 -5.27 0.65
N VAL A 88 -0.76 -6.13 -0.27
CA VAL A 88 -0.86 -5.87 -1.70
C VAL A 88 -1.94 -6.77 -2.26
N GLY A 89 -2.96 -6.14 -2.84
CA GLY A 89 -4.09 -6.85 -3.43
C GLY A 89 -4.13 -6.74 -4.95
N LYS A 90 -4.79 -7.69 -5.57
CA LYS A 90 -5.07 -7.69 -6.98
C LYS A 90 -6.20 -6.71 -7.28
N GLY A 91 -5.96 -5.78 -8.18
CA GLY A 91 -7.00 -4.88 -8.67
C GLY A 91 -7.56 -5.30 -10.02
N MET A 92 -8.09 -4.35 -10.75
CA MET A 92 -8.61 -4.56 -12.09
C MET A 92 -7.46 -4.92 -13.06
N VAL A 93 -7.74 -5.76 -14.05
CA VAL A 93 -6.81 -6.06 -15.14
C VAL A 93 -7.41 -5.50 -16.43
N MET A 94 -6.70 -4.58 -17.06
CA MET A 94 -7.09 -4.08 -18.38
C MET A 94 -6.57 -5.04 -19.45
N LYS A 95 -7.50 -5.67 -20.16
CA LYS A 95 -7.17 -6.59 -21.26
C LYS A 95 -7.12 -5.80 -22.55
N ARG A 96 -6.01 -5.88 -23.26
CA ARG A 96 -5.80 -5.25 -24.56
C ARG A 96 -5.37 -6.31 -25.57
N PHE A 97 -5.66 -6.05 -26.82
CA PHE A 97 -5.28 -6.91 -27.92
C PHE A 97 -4.30 -6.16 -28.82
N ARG A 98 -3.21 -6.81 -29.20
CA ARG A 98 -2.24 -6.24 -30.13
C ARG A 98 -1.99 -7.22 -31.26
N ALA A 99 -2.16 -6.74 -32.49
CA ALA A 99 -1.83 -7.51 -33.67
C ALA A 99 -0.32 -7.74 -33.74
N ARG A 100 0.05 -8.98 -34.04
CA ARG A 100 1.43 -9.41 -34.29
C ARG A 100 1.60 -9.79 -35.77
N ALA A 101 2.85 -10.02 -36.16
CA ALA A 101 3.17 -10.44 -37.54
C ALA A 101 2.43 -11.72 -37.94
N ARG A 102 2.15 -11.89 -39.21
CA ARG A 102 1.51 -13.08 -39.83
C ARG A 102 0.08 -13.34 -39.36
N GLY A 103 -0.69 -12.27 -39.09
CA GLY A 103 -2.10 -12.38 -38.73
C GLY A 103 -2.35 -12.93 -37.31
N ARG A 104 -1.30 -13.10 -36.49
CA ARG A 104 -1.43 -13.54 -35.12
C ARG A 104 -1.67 -12.35 -34.20
N GLY A 105 -2.55 -12.52 -33.23
CA GLY A 105 -2.79 -11.51 -32.20
C GLY A 105 -2.28 -11.97 -30.85
N ALA A 106 -1.78 -11.04 -30.04
CA ALA A 106 -1.38 -11.31 -28.67
C ALA A 106 -2.24 -10.50 -27.71
N ARG A 107 -2.66 -11.12 -26.62
CA ARG A 107 -3.35 -10.44 -25.54
C ARG A 107 -2.32 -9.75 -24.66
N ILE A 108 -2.60 -8.49 -24.34
CA ILE A 108 -1.78 -7.71 -23.40
C ILE A 108 -2.61 -7.47 -22.15
N PHE A 109 -2.08 -7.87 -21.01
CA PHE A 109 -2.70 -7.66 -19.71
C PHE A 109 -1.99 -6.52 -18.99
N LYS A 110 -2.75 -5.47 -18.64
CA LYS A 110 -2.25 -4.35 -17.84
C LYS A 110 -2.87 -4.48 -16.44
N PRO A 111 -2.14 -5.06 -15.48
CA PRO A 111 -2.67 -5.25 -14.14
C PRO A 111 -2.65 -3.96 -13.34
N PHE A 112 -3.62 -3.83 -12.44
CA PHE A 112 -3.66 -2.82 -11.40
C PHE A 112 -3.59 -3.50 -10.05
N SER A 113 -3.06 -2.79 -9.07
CA SER A 113 -2.91 -3.30 -7.71
C SER A 113 -3.51 -2.35 -6.71
N ASN A 114 -3.82 -2.88 -5.54
CA ASN A 114 -4.29 -2.12 -4.38
C ASN A 114 -3.25 -2.25 -3.28
N LEU A 115 -3.01 -1.16 -2.56
CA LEU A 115 -2.04 -1.12 -1.47
C LEU A 115 -2.72 -0.67 -0.19
N GLU A 116 -2.51 -1.44 0.87
CA GLU A 116 -2.95 -1.11 2.23
C GLU A 116 -1.73 -1.11 3.15
N ILE A 117 -1.52 -0.02 3.86
CA ILE A 117 -0.46 0.07 4.87
C ILE A 117 -1.11 0.28 6.23
N ILE A 118 -0.77 -0.56 7.18
CA ILE A 118 -1.21 -0.47 8.56
C ILE A 118 0.00 -0.18 9.43
N VAL A 119 -0.03 0.97 10.10
CA VAL A 119 0.98 1.37 11.07
C VAL A 119 0.44 1.18 12.48
N LYS A 120 1.33 0.83 13.39
CA LYS A 120 1.01 0.52 14.78
C LYS A 120 1.91 1.32 15.71
N GLU A 121 1.33 1.89 16.75
CA GLU A 121 2.10 2.50 17.84
C GLU A 121 2.62 1.39 18.75
N LEU A 122 3.94 1.37 18.94
CA LEU A 122 4.55 0.49 19.93
C LEU A 122 4.44 1.13 21.30
N GLU A 123 3.97 0.38 22.28
CA GLU A 123 4.04 0.76 23.67
C GLU A 123 5.51 0.73 24.12
N ALA A 124 5.90 1.82 24.79
CA ALA A 124 7.25 1.92 25.32
C ALA A 124 7.50 0.90 26.45
#